data_f69201a3af1e35fdbc951878b459ac68
#
_entry.id   f69201a3af1e35fdbc951878b459ac68
#
_cell.length_a   1.000
_cell.length_b   1.000
_cell.length_c   1.000
_cell.angle_alpha   90.00
_cell.angle_beta   90.00
_cell.angle_gamma   90.00
#
_symmetry.space_group_name_H-M   'P 1'
#
loop_
_entity.id
_entity.type
_entity.pdbx_description
1 polymer ?
#
loop_
_entity_poly.entity_id
_entity_poly.type
_entity_poly.pdbx_seq_one_letter_code
_entity_poly.pdbx_strand_id
1 'polypeptide(L)'
;MLFRSEALEEAATIALQVLRSIGGNYIDEDFLYNDGDIDFGIICEDAGDLLLKVVQHSGASQALKENVLNEIIQISKLATYREYEIFDMDELVQQIMLSVQSKEEALLSVDKLIKERTERWDLYKLVLRKIEILKELDKTTEVEATISEFLYLPEIRRQEVAKLLDEKCYEKAICMLNEGIVIAERGGNLGTLREWQEQLLFIYEEVHDVAKVIEMCQLLFIHTNGSLDYYHKLKSLISSTDWKEYLSTLMQETTFYDYWGSGNNKADIYIEEKEYDKLFSFLSAVKYRRLDALVQYASHLNATHSSQILSLFTDDLRVYAEKNLGRSHYEYIARVLRGMRKLNGGKDVVKQLVEEFRVLYKRRPAMMQELGEF
;
A
#
# COMPACT_ATOMS: atom_id res chain seq x y z
N MET A 1 -42.61 13.70 -15.93
CA MET A 1 -42.15 12.30 -16.10
C MET A 1 -41.47 12.04 -17.44
N LEU A 2 -42.01 12.49 -18.57
CA LEU A 2 -41.43 12.28 -19.93
C LEU A 2 -39.97 12.82 -20.06
N PHE A 3 -39.68 14.03 -19.61
CA PHE A 3 -38.34 14.62 -19.66
C PHE A 3 -37.25 13.82 -18.93
N ARG A 4 -37.60 13.04 -17.88
CA ARG A 4 -36.62 12.19 -17.17
C ARG A 4 -36.33 10.90 -17.93
N SER A 5 -37.27 10.35 -18.69
CA SER A 5 -37.09 9.14 -19.51
C SER A 5 -36.16 9.40 -20.70
N GLU A 6 -36.40 10.50 -21.46
CA GLU A 6 -35.52 10.92 -22.55
C GLU A 6 -34.07 11.17 -22.09
N ALA A 7 -33.87 11.81 -20.92
CA ALA A 7 -32.52 12.02 -20.38
C ALA A 7 -31.79 10.72 -20.01
N LEU A 8 -32.51 9.68 -19.57
CA LEU A 8 -31.91 8.37 -19.30
C LEU A 8 -31.54 7.62 -20.58
N GLU A 9 -32.37 7.72 -21.63
CA GLU A 9 -32.07 7.14 -22.94
C GLU A 9 -30.89 7.83 -23.61
N GLU A 10 -30.80 9.16 -23.53
CA GLU A 10 -29.67 9.93 -24.01
C GLU A 10 -28.37 9.55 -23.26
N ALA A 11 -28.42 9.48 -21.91
CA ALA A 11 -27.27 9.10 -21.10
C ALA A 11 -26.76 7.69 -21.44
N ALA A 12 -27.69 6.73 -21.58
CA ALA A 12 -27.33 5.37 -22.00
C ALA A 12 -26.71 5.36 -23.39
N THR A 13 -27.29 6.11 -24.33
CA THR A 13 -26.79 6.19 -25.72
C THR A 13 -25.37 6.76 -25.76
N ILE A 14 -25.09 7.83 -25.01
CA ILE A 14 -23.75 8.45 -24.93
C ILE A 14 -22.74 7.43 -24.40
N ALA A 15 -23.04 6.81 -23.25
CA ALA A 15 -22.13 5.87 -22.61
C ALA A 15 -21.84 4.64 -23.50
N LEU A 16 -22.87 4.05 -24.12
CA LEU A 16 -22.71 2.94 -25.07
C LEU A 16 -21.88 3.35 -26.31
N GLN A 17 -22.08 4.57 -26.80
CA GLN A 17 -21.32 5.09 -27.93
C GLN A 17 -19.82 5.29 -27.57
N VAL A 18 -19.54 5.79 -26.38
CA VAL A 18 -18.15 5.92 -25.87
C VAL A 18 -17.47 4.56 -25.81
N LEU A 19 -18.08 3.59 -25.12
CA LEU A 19 -17.54 2.23 -25.04
C LEU A 19 -17.37 1.57 -26.40
N ARG A 20 -18.36 1.74 -27.31
CA ARG A 20 -18.27 1.20 -28.67
C ARG A 20 -17.16 1.85 -29.48
N SER A 21 -16.96 3.17 -29.34
CA SER A 21 -15.90 3.90 -30.04
C SER A 21 -14.51 3.47 -29.59
N ILE A 22 -14.31 3.27 -28.31
CA ILE A 22 -13.04 2.77 -27.76
C ILE A 22 -12.81 1.33 -28.22
N GLY A 23 -13.80 0.45 -28.07
CA GLY A 23 -13.68 -0.96 -28.44
C GLY A 23 -13.58 -1.24 -29.93
N GLY A 24 -14.11 -0.34 -30.78
CA GLY A 24 -14.13 -0.49 -32.24
C GLY A 24 -12.95 0.13 -32.98
N ASN A 25 -12.16 0.94 -32.33
CA ASN A 25 -10.96 1.53 -32.91
C ASN A 25 -9.76 0.62 -32.68
N TYR A 26 -8.91 0.47 -33.71
CA TYR A 26 -7.59 -0.13 -33.54
C TYR A 26 -6.75 0.85 -32.73
N ILE A 27 -6.45 0.50 -31.47
CA ILE A 27 -5.58 1.29 -30.61
C ILE A 27 -4.18 0.71 -30.79
N ASP A 28 -3.24 1.54 -31.30
CA ASP A 28 -1.83 1.18 -31.40
C ASP A 28 -1.27 0.97 -29.98
N GLU A 29 -0.51 -0.11 -29.75
CA GLU A 29 0.10 -0.37 -28.44
C GLU A 29 0.95 0.81 -27.97
N ASP A 30 1.67 1.50 -28.86
CA ASP A 30 2.45 2.70 -28.54
C ASP A 30 1.58 3.86 -28.06
N PHE A 31 0.32 3.94 -28.51
CA PHE A 31 -0.63 4.97 -28.09
C PHE A 31 -1.22 4.69 -26.69
N LEU A 32 -1.42 3.42 -26.35
CA LEU A 32 -1.91 3.02 -25.02
C LEU A 32 -0.92 3.31 -23.89
N TYR A 33 0.38 3.27 -24.19
CA TYR A 33 1.42 3.34 -23.17
C TYR A 33 2.26 4.62 -23.19
N ASN A 34 2.23 5.42 -24.24
CA ASN A 34 3.15 6.56 -24.43
C ASN A 34 2.49 7.95 -24.48
N ASP A 35 1.19 8.09 -24.69
CA ASP A 35 0.51 9.39 -24.68
C ASP A 35 -0.11 9.62 -23.29
N GLY A 36 0.65 10.24 -22.39
CA GLY A 36 0.36 10.40 -20.98
C GLY A 36 -0.84 11.30 -20.63
N ASP A 37 -1.69 11.69 -21.60
CA ASP A 37 -2.80 12.60 -21.36
C ASP A 37 -4.20 11.96 -21.42
N ILE A 38 -4.36 10.71 -21.91
CA ILE A 38 -5.68 10.05 -22.03
C ILE A 38 -5.62 8.65 -21.45
N ASP A 39 -6.30 8.42 -20.32
CA ASP A 39 -6.50 7.11 -19.72
C ASP A 39 -7.84 6.52 -20.21
N PHE A 40 -7.80 5.62 -21.18
CA PHE A 40 -8.99 4.95 -21.71
C PHE A 40 -9.69 4.09 -20.66
N GLY A 41 -8.96 3.55 -19.69
CA GLY A 41 -9.53 2.79 -18.58
C GLY A 41 -10.48 3.67 -17.74
N ILE A 42 -10.06 4.87 -17.37
CA ILE A 42 -10.89 5.84 -16.64
C ILE A 42 -12.14 6.22 -17.46
N ILE A 43 -11.99 6.46 -18.77
CA ILE A 43 -13.14 6.81 -19.62
C ILE A 43 -14.13 5.65 -19.71
N CYS A 44 -13.65 4.41 -19.80
CA CYS A 44 -14.50 3.22 -19.79
C CYS A 44 -15.19 3.03 -18.43
N GLU A 45 -14.49 3.29 -17.32
CA GLU A 45 -15.04 3.25 -15.97
C GLU A 45 -16.18 4.27 -15.81
N ASP A 46 -15.95 5.53 -16.19
CA ASP A 46 -16.97 6.58 -16.13
C ASP A 46 -18.20 6.24 -16.99
N ALA A 47 -18.00 5.70 -18.19
CA ALA A 47 -19.09 5.28 -19.06
C ALA A 47 -19.85 4.07 -18.50
N GLY A 48 -19.15 3.10 -17.91
CA GLY A 48 -19.72 1.94 -17.24
C GLY A 48 -20.56 2.36 -16.02
N ASP A 49 -20.04 3.22 -15.19
CA ASP A 49 -20.73 3.81 -14.05
C ASP A 49 -22.01 4.54 -14.45
N LEU A 50 -21.97 5.29 -15.55
CA LEU A 50 -23.16 5.96 -16.08
C LEU A 50 -24.22 4.96 -16.51
N LEU A 51 -23.85 3.88 -17.21
CA LEU A 51 -24.78 2.82 -17.58
C LEU A 51 -25.42 2.15 -16.37
N LEU A 52 -24.63 1.85 -15.34
CA LEU A 52 -25.14 1.28 -14.08
C LEU A 52 -26.14 2.22 -13.41
N LYS A 53 -25.83 3.51 -13.30
CA LYS A 53 -26.75 4.52 -12.76
C LYS A 53 -28.05 4.58 -13.57
N VAL A 54 -27.99 4.48 -14.90
CA VAL A 54 -29.19 4.46 -15.76
C VAL A 54 -30.05 3.23 -15.50
N VAL A 55 -29.47 2.01 -15.52
CA VAL A 55 -30.26 0.77 -15.36
C VAL A 55 -30.80 0.59 -13.93
N GLN A 56 -30.15 1.17 -12.93
CA GLN A 56 -30.58 1.17 -11.53
C GLN A 56 -31.60 2.26 -11.23
N HIS A 57 -31.76 3.25 -12.10
CA HIS A 57 -32.67 4.35 -11.86
C HIS A 57 -34.14 3.87 -11.88
N SER A 58 -34.92 4.26 -10.86
CA SER A 58 -36.33 3.87 -10.71
C SER A 58 -37.25 4.32 -11.88
N GLY A 59 -36.83 5.31 -12.65
CA GLY A 59 -37.53 5.81 -13.83
C GLY A 59 -37.12 5.14 -15.14
N ALA A 60 -36.14 4.23 -15.15
CA ALA A 60 -35.73 3.50 -16.34
C ALA A 60 -36.77 2.43 -16.69
N SER A 61 -37.22 2.44 -17.94
CA SER A 61 -38.13 1.42 -18.43
C SER A 61 -37.45 0.06 -18.58
N GLN A 62 -38.18 -1.04 -18.44
CA GLN A 62 -37.65 -2.38 -18.63
C GLN A 62 -37.02 -2.54 -20.01
N ALA A 63 -37.67 -1.96 -21.05
CA ALA A 63 -37.18 -1.97 -22.40
C ALA A 63 -35.82 -1.27 -22.55
N LEU A 64 -35.61 -0.13 -21.86
CA LEU A 64 -34.29 0.55 -21.83
C LEU A 64 -33.21 -0.32 -21.16
N LYS A 65 -33.53 -0.93 -20.04
CA LYS A 65 -32.61 -1.82 -19.31
C LYS A 65 -32.17 -3.02 -20.18
N GLU A 66 -33.13 -3.68 -20.82
CA GLU A 66 -32.88 -4.81 -21.72
C GLU A 66 -32.07 -4.39 -22.96
N ASN A 67 -32.34 -3.21 -23.51
CA ASN A 67 -31.57 -2.67 -24.61
C ASN A 67 -30.10 -2.41 -24.20
N VAL A 68 -29.88 -1.77 -23.05
CA VAL A 68 -28.55 -1.54 -22.54
C VAL A 68 -27.79 -2.86 -22.33
N LEU A 69 -28.46 -3.88 -21.74
CA LEU A 69 -27.84 -5.20 -21.55
C LEU A 69 -27.46 -5.85 -22.91
N ASN A 70 -28.34 -5.82 -23.90
CA ASN A 70 -28.05 -6.40 -25.21
C ASN A 70 -26.87 -5.69 -25.89
N GLU A 71 -26.84 -4.37 -25.84
CA GLU A 71 -25.80 -3.56 -26.45
C GLU A 71 -24.44 -3.79 -25.78
N ILE A 72 -24.38 -3.79 -24.45
CA ILE A 72 -23.12 -3.99 -23.72
C ILE A 72 -22.54 -5.40 -23.94
N ILE A 73 -23.40 -6.43 -24.08
CA ILE A 73 -22.97 -7.79 -24.46
C ILE A 73 -22.31 -7.81 -25.84
N GLN A 74 -22.76 -6.98 -26.78
CA GLN A 74 -22.15 -6.91 -28.11
C GLN A 74 -20.82 -6.13 -28.05
N ILE A 75 -20.77 -5.05 -27.28
CA ILE A 75 -19.56 -4.22 -27.08
C ILE A 75 -18.46 -5.03 -26.38
N SER A 76 -18.78 -5.86 -25.39
CA SER A 76 -17.81 -6.69 -24.68
C SER A 76 -17.08 -7.71 -25.57
N LYS A 77 -17.61 -8.00 -26.77
CA LYS A 77 -16.99 -8.92 -27.74
C LYS A 77 -15.97 -8.24 -28.64
N LEU A 78 -15.85 -6.92 -28.61
CA LEU A 78 -14.89 -6.18 -29.43
C LEU A 78 -13.44 -6.55 -29.05
N ALA A 79 -12.59 -6.64 -30.07
CA ALA A 79 -11.21 -7.14 -29.92
C ALA A 79 -10.41 -6.35 -28.89
N THR A 80 -10.52 -5.04 -28.90
CA THR A 80 -9.80 -4.14 -27.99
C THR A 80 -9.99 -4.50 -26.51
N TYR A 81 -11.21 -4.84 -26.09
CA TYR A 81 -11.47 -5.24 -24.70
C TYR A 81 -10.97 -6.63 -24.35
N ARG A 82 -10.86 -7.52 -25.33
CA ARG A 82 -10.38 -8.89 -25.13
C ARG A 82 -8.87 -9.04 -25.18
N GLU A 83 -8.21 -8.21 -26.00
CA GLU A 83 -6.78 -8.33 -26.26
C GLU A 83 -5.93 -7.44 -25.35
N TYR A 84 -6.44 -6.27 -24.95
CA TYR A 84 -5.64 -5.27 -24.20
C TYR A 84 -6.03 -5.09 -22.74
N GLU A 85 -7.09 -5.76 -22.25
CA GLU A 85 -7.55 -5.72 -20.85
C GLU A 85 -7.64 -4.29 -20.23
N ILE A 86 -7.93 -3.29 -21.07
CA ILE A 86 -8.01 -1.88 -20.66
C ILE A 86 -9.17 -1.61 -19.70
N PHE A 87 -10.18 -2.47 -19.68
CA PHE A 87 -11.34 -2.36 -18.81
C PHE A 87 -12.04 -3.72 -18.67
N ASP A 88 -12.51 -4.06 -17.47
CA ASP A 88 -13.23 -5.32 -17.19
C ASP A 88 -14.68 -5.25 -17.70
N MET A 89 -14.85 -5.48 -19.01
CA MET A 89 -16.15 -5.52 -19.64
C MET A 89 -17.03 -6.68 -19.16
N ASP A 90 -16.45 -7.80 -18.75
CA ASP A 90 -17.19 -8.95 -18.26
C ASP A 90 -17.83 -8.63 -16.90
N GLU A 91 -17.12 -7.92 -16.02
CA GLU A 91 -17.68 -7.41 -14.77
C GLU A 91 -18.84 -6.44 -15.03
N LEU A 92 -18.68 -5.48 -15.94
CA LEU A 92 -19.74 -4.52 -16.28
C LEU A 92 -20.99 -5.21 -16.85
N VAL A 93 -20.83 -6.15 -17.78
CA VAL A 93 -21.94 -6.95 -18.32
C VAL A 93 -22.68 -7.69 -17.21
N GLN A 94 -21.95 -8.30 -16.30
CA GLN A 94 -22.53 -9.01 -15.15
C GLN A 94 -23.32 -8.09 -14.21
N GLN A 95 -22.78 -6.91 -13.88
CA GLN A 95 -23.45 -5.94 -13.02
C GLN A 95 -24.74 -5.40 -13.66
N ILE A 96 -24.72 -5.11 -14.97
CA ILE A 96 -25.90 -4.67 -15.73
C ILE A 96 -26.94 -5.80 -15.79
N MET A 97 -26.53 -7.04 -16.09
CA MET A 97 -27.41 -8.21 -16.13
C MET A 97 -28.16 -8.38 -14.79
N LEU A 98 -27.45 -8.32 -13.68
CA LEU A 98 -28.06 -8.42 -12.35
C LEU A 98 -29.02 -7.25 -12.03
N SER A 99 -28.79 -6.08 -12.62
CA SER A 99 -29.65 -4.90 -12.42
C SER A 99 -30.91 -4.91 -13.30
N VAL A 100 -30.91 -5.70 -14.36
CA VAL A 100 -32.08 -5.85 -15.29
C VAL A 100 -33.04 -6.94 -14.84
N GLN A 101 -32.57 -7.98 -14.18
CA GLN A 101 -33.36 -9.10 -13.68
C GLN A 101 -34.28 -8.71 -12.52
N SER A 102 -35.34 -9.50 -12.27
CA SER A 102 -36.06 -9.42 -11.00
C SER A 102 -35.12 -9.76 -9.84
N LYS A 103 -35.43 -9.30 -8.62
CA LYS A 103 -34.58 -9.54 -7.45
C LYS A 103 -34.37 -11.03 -7.16
N GLU A 104 -35.42 -11.82 -7.40
CA GLU A 104 -35.41 -13.27 -7.22
C GLU A 104 -34.52 -13.95 -8.26
N GLU A 105 -34.61 -13.53 -9.53
CA GLU A 105 -33.75 -14.05 -10.62
C GLU A 105 -32.30 -13.61 -10.42
N ALA A 106 -32.07 -12.36 -10.02
CA ALA A 106 -30.74 -11.85 -9.70
C ALA A 106 -30.10 -12.64 -8.55
N LEU A 107 -30.87 -12.98 -7.49
CA LEU A 107 -30.39 -13.79 -6.39
C LEU A 107 -29.93 -15.18 -6.86
N LEU A 108 -30.72 -15.85 -7.71
CA LEU A 108 -30.35 -17.15 -8.28
C LEU A 108 -29.10 -17.05 -9.15
N SER A 109 -28.98 -15.99 -9.94
CA SER A 109 -27.82 -15.73 -10.79
C SER A 109 -26.54 -15.50 -9.95
N VAL A 110 -26.64 -14.68 -8.88
CA VAL A 110 -25.51 -14.45 -7.98
C VAL A 110 -25.11 -15.73 -7.25
N ASP A 111 -26.06 -16.53 -6.76
CA ASP A 111 -25.77 -17.80 -6.12
C ASP A 111 -25.07 -18.80 -7.05
N LYS A 112 -25.43 -18.81 -8.32
CA LYS A 112 -24.75 -19.62 -9.33
C LYS A 112 -23.31 -19.13 -9.54
N LEU A 113 -23.13 -17.82 -9.71
CA LEU A 113 -21.81 -17.20 -9.93
C LEU A 113 -20.88 -17.42 -8.72
N ILE A 114 -21.37 -17.32 -7.49
CA ILE A 114 -20.59 -17.60 -6.27
C ILE A 114 -20.10 -19.06 -6.26
N LYS A 115 -20.94 -20.01 -6.71
CA LYS A 115 -20.57 -21.42 -6.78
C LYS A 115 -19.58 -21.76 -7.87
N GLU A 116 -19.61 -21.03 -8.98
CA GLU A 116 -18.75 -21.26 -10.14
C GLU A 116 -17.39 -20.55 -10.03
N ARG A 117 -17.27 -19.53 -9.17
CA ARG A 117 -16.01 -18.78 -9.01
C ARG A 117 -15.07 -19.41 -8.01
N THR A 118 -13.83 -19.56 -8.42
CA THR A 118 -12.71 -20.05 -7.58
C THR A 118 -11.78 -18.90 -7.16
N GLU A 119 -11.83 -17.76 -7.82
CA GLU A 119 -10.93 -16.63 -7.55
C GLU A 119 -11.50 -15.67 -6.51
N ARG A 120 -10.66 -15.32 -5.51
CA ARG A 120 -11.04 -14.61 -4.30
C ARG A 120 -11.39 -13.13 -4.54
N TRP A 121 -10.77 -12.49 -5.55
CA TRP A 121 -10.90 -11.05 -5.78
C TRP A 121 -12.31 -10.60 -6.17
N ASP A 122 -13.04 -11.42 -6.91
CA ASP A 122 -14.40 -11.08 -7.34
C ASP A 122 -15.48 -11.65 -6.42
N LEU A 123 -15.12 -12.65 -5.60
CA LEU A 123 -16.09 -13.33 -4.76
C LEU A 123 -16.75 -12.38 -3.73
N TYR A 124 -15.97 -11.49 -3.12
CA TYR A 124 -16.54 -10.56 -2.13
C TYR A 124 -17.59 -9.60 -2.74
N LYS A 125 -17.39 -9.14 -3.98
CA LYS A 125 -18.35 -8.28 -4.69
C LYS A 125 -19.68 -9.01 -4.90
N LEU A 126 -19.63 -10.27 -5.32
CA LEU A 126 -20.82 -11.11 -5.47
C LEU A 126 -21.53 -11.36 -4.14
N VAL A 127 -20.78 -11.61 -3.08
CA VAL A 127 -21.34 -11.79 -1.74
C VAL A 127 -21.99 -10.52 -1.24
N LEU A 128 -21.38 -9.35 -1.42
CA LEU A 128 -21.99 -8.06 -1.09
C LEU A 128 -23.29 -7.84 -1.87
N ARG A 129 -23.27 -8.14 -3.18
CA ARG A 129 -24.47 -8.02 -4.02
C ARG A 129 -25.59 -8.96 -3.56
N LYS A 130 -25.25 -10.20 -3.18
CA LYS A 130 -26.19 -11.13 -2.59
C LYS A 130 -26.84 -10.56 -1.32
N ILE A 131 -26.02 -10.01 -0.42
CA ILE A 131 -26.49 -9.40 0.83
C ILE A 131 -27.43 -8.22 0.54
N GLU A 132 -27.11 -7.37 -0.43
CA GLU A 132 -27.98 -6.24 -0.84
C GLU A 132 -29.34 -6.75 -1.35
N ILE A 133 -29.36 -7.70 -2.29
CA ILE A 133 -30.58 -8.27 -2.82
C ILE A 133 -31.42 -8.91 -1.71
N LEU A 134 -30.81 -9.65 -0.80
CA LEU A 134 -31.50 -10.27 0.35
C LEU A 134 -32.11 -9.22 1.29
N LYS A 135 -31.41 -8.09 1.53
CA LYS A 135 -31.94 -6.95 2.30
C LYS A 135 -33.14 -6.31 1.59
N GLU A 136 -33.06 -6.13 0.27
CA GLU A 136 -34.16 -5.58 -0.53
C GLU A 136 -35.40 -6.51 -0.62
N LEU A 137 -35.21 -7.80 -0.37
CA LEU A 137 -36.26 -8.82 -0.29
C LEU A 137 -36.76 -9.05 1.17
N ASP A 138 -36.30 -8.25 2.12
CA ASP A 138 -36.61 -8.38 3.57
C ASP A 138 -36.27 -9.76 4.17
N LYS A 139 -35.26 -10.48 3.61
CA LYS A 139 -34.83 -11.83 4.00
C LYS A 139 -33.72 -11.80 5.05
N THR A 140 -34.00 -11.25 6.22
CA THR A 140 -33.01 -10.98 7.28
C THR A 140 -32.23 -12.24 7.71
N THR A 141 -32.90 -13.36 7.87
CA THR A 141 -32.26 -14.63 8.28
C THR A 141 -31.25 -15.12 7.24
N GLU A 142 -31.57 -14.96 5.94
CA GLU A 142 -30.66 -15.34 4.84
C GLU A 142 -29.46 -14.37 4.75
N VAL A 143 -29.67 -13.08 5.09
CA VAL A 143 -28.58 -12.09 5.21
C VAL A 143 -27.57 -12.52 6.27
N GLU A 144 -28.05 -12.82 7.49
CA GLU A 144 -27.19 -13.26 8.61
C GLU A 144 -26.45 -14.55 8.28
N ALA A 145 -27.12 -15.53 7.67
CA ALA A 145 -26.49 -16.76 7.22
C ALA A 145 -25.40 -16.52 6.17
N THR A 146 -25.68 -15.64 5.20
CA THR A 146 -24.68 -15.29 4.16
C THR A 146 -23.47 -14.58 4.76
N ILE A 147 -23.67 -13.61 5.65
CA ILE A 147 -22.56 -12.94 6.34
C ILE A 147 -21.73 -13.96 7.10
N SER A 148 -22.37 -14.85 7.89
CA SER A 148 -21.67 -15.87 8.67
C SER A 148 -20.85 -16.83 7.80
N GLU A 149 -21.41 -17.26 6.66
CA GLU A 149 -20.74 -18.14 5.71
C GLU A 149 -19.46 -17.53 5.12
N PHE A 150 -19.50 -16.22 4.83
CA PHE A 150 -18.43 -15.50 4.12
C PHE A 150 -17.57 -14.60 5.02
N LEU A 151 -17.65 -14.70 6.34
CA LEU A 151 -16.79 -13.97 7.29
C LEU A 151 -15.28 -14.22 7.11
N TYR A 152 -14.89 -15.28 6.41
CA TYR A 152 -13.49 -15.53 6.08
C TYR A 152 -12.93 -14.54 5.05
N LEU A 153 -13.80 -13.83 4.31
CA LEU A 153 -13.42 -12.75 3.41
C LEU A 153 -13.15 -11.48 4.22
N PRO A 154 -11.95 -10.86 4.08
CA PRO A 154 -11.61 -9.66 4.84
C PRO A 154 -12.61 -8.52 4.67
N GLU A 155 -13.14 -8.34 3.45
CA GLU A 155 -14.06 -7.27 3.09
C GLU A 155 -15.40 -7.39 3.85
N ILE A 156 -15.92 -8.61 3.97
CA ILE A 156 -17.17 -8.89 4.72
C ILE A 156 -16.92 -8.68 6.23
N ARG A 157 -15.82 -9.26 6.75
CA ARG A 157 -15.43 -9.10 8.15
C ARG A 157 -15.25 -7.63 8.53
N ARG A 158 -14.62 -6.84 7.66
CA ARG A 158 -14.38 -5.41 7.87
C ARG A 158 -15.68 -4.63 8.09
N GLN A 159 -16.70 -4.92 7.27
CA GLN A 159 -18.01 -4.29 7.42
C GLN A 159 -18.71 -4.65 8.73
N GLU A 160 -18.65 -5.93 9.12
CA GLU A 160 -19.29 -6.38 10.38
C GLU A 160 -18.53 -5.86 11.61
N VAL A 161 -17.20 -5.82 11.57
CA VAL A 161 -16.40 -5.19 12.64
C VAL A 161 -16.73 -3.71 12.76
N ALA A 162 -16.76 -2.97 11.65
CA ALA A 162 -17.13 -1.55 11.66
C ALA A 162 -18.49 -1.30 12.31
N LYS A 163 -19.51 -2.10 11.96
CA LYS A 163 -20.82 -2.05 12.57
C LYS A 163 -20.78 -2.30 14.09
N LEU A 164 -20.04 -3.31 14.53
CA LEU A 164 -19.89 -3.61 15.96
C LEU A 164 -19.16 -2.49 16.72
N LEU A 165 -18.20 -1.81 16.08
CA LEU A 165 -17.51 -0.66 16.66
C LEU A 165 -18.44 0.55 16.79
N ASP A 166 -19.26 0.84 15.78
CA ASP A 166 -20.27 1.90 15.81
C ASP A 166 -21.31 1.67 16.93
N GLU A 167 -21.69 0.41 17.13
CA GLU A 167 -22.60 -0.04 18.20
C GLU A 167 -21.90 -0.15 19.57
N LYS A 168 -20.57 0.06 19.65
CA LYS A 168 -19.71 -0.15 20.84
C LYS A 168 -19.81 -1.56 21.43
N CYS A 169 -20.08 -2.54 20.57
CA CYS A 169 -20.12 -3.96 20.93
C CYS A 169 -18.71 -4.57 20.95
N TYR A 170 -17.81 -4.02 21.77
CA TYR A 170 -16.37 -4.33 21.75
C TYR A 170 -16.03 -5.80 21.96
N GLU A 171 -16.74 -6.50 22.85
CA GLU A 171 -16.48 -7.94 23.10
C GLU A 171 -16.70 -8.79 21.84
N LYS A 172 -17.78 -8.51 21.08
CA LYS A 172 -18.04 -9.22 19.82
C LYS A 172 -17.02 -8.84 18.73
N ALA A 173 -16.67 -7.56 18.66
CA ALA A 173 -15.64 -7.09 17.73
C ALA A 173 -14.27 -7.75 18.00
N ILE A 174 -13.86 -7.86 19.27
CA ILE A 174 -12.63 -8.55 19.68
C ILE A 174 -12.66 -10.03 19.24
N CYS A 175 -13.78 -10.73 19.48
CA CYS A 175 -13.92 -12.12 19.05
C CYS A 175 -13.74 -12.27 17.53
N MET A 176 -14.46 -11.43 16.77
CA MET A 176 -14.44 -11.43 15.31
C MET A 176 -13.05 -11.07 14.74
N LEU A 177 -12.35 -10.11 15.36
CA LEU A 177 -10.98 -9.73 14.96
C LEU A 177 -9.97 -10.84 15.26
N ASN A 178 -10.06 -11.51 16.43
CA ASN A 178 -9.16 -12.61 16.75
C ASN A 178 -9.34 -13.80 15.78
N GLU A 179 -10.56 -14.14 15.39
CA GLU A 179 -10.79 -15.13 14.33
C GLU A 179 -10.18 -14.69 12.99
N GLY A 180 -10.32 -13.40 12.65
CA GLY A 180 -9.73 -12.82 11.45
C GLY A 180 -8.21 -12.88 11.44
N ILE A 181 -7.57 -12.67 12.58
CA ILE A 181 -6.11 -12.79 12.77
C ILE A 181 -5.67 -14.24 12.46
N VAL A 182 -6.32 -15.24 13.03
CA VAL A 182 -5.98 -16.65 12.77
C VAL A 182 -6.11 -17.01 11.28
N ILE A 183 -7.12 -16.48 10.60
CA ILE A 183 -7.32 -16.71 9.16
C ILE A 183 -6.22 -16.01 8.36
N ALA A 184 -5.89 -14.75 8.69
CA ALA A 184 -4.86 -13.97 8.01
C ALA A 184 -3.46 -14.59 8.16
N GLU A 185 -3.12 -15.07 9.37
CA GLU A 185 -1.87 -15.78 9.65
C GLU A 185 -1.72 -17.04 8.80
N ARG A 186 -2.76 -17.90 8.79
CA ARG A 186 -2.76 -19.12 7.98
C ARG A 186 -2.66 -18.84 6.48
N GLY A 187 -3.25 -17.74 6.03
CA GLY A 187 -3.23 -17.31 4.63
C GLY A 187 -1.95 -16.53 4.23
N GLY A 188 -1.06 -16.21 5.17
CA GLY A 188 0.13 -15.40 4.93
C GLY A 188 -0.18 -13.94 4.56
N ASN A 189 -1.37 -13.44 4.87
CA ASN A 189 -1.84 -12.10 4.53
C ASN A 189 -1.40 -11.06 5.58
N LEU A 190 -0.12 -10.68 5.56
CA LEU A 190 0.48 -9.81 6.57
C LEU A 190 -0.18 -8.41 6.65
N GLY A 191 -0.67 -7.87 5.54
CA GLY A 191 -1.38 -6.59 5.53
C GLY A 191 -2.71 -6.66 6.31
N THR A 192 -3.51 -7.69 6.04
CA THR A 192 -4.78 -7.93 6.75
C THR A 192 -4.55 -8.28 8.22
N LEU A 193 -3.51 -9.07 8.52
CA LEU A 193 -3.12 -9.39 9.89
C LEU A 193 -2.85 -8.11 10.70
N ARG A 194 -2.03 -7.23 10.15
CA ARG A 194 -1.70 -5.94 10.79
C ARG A 194 -2.95 -5.08 10.99
N GLU A 195 -3.81 -4.99 9.99
CA GLU A 195 -5.06 -4.24 10.07
C GLU A 195 -5.93 -4.70 11.25
N TRP A 196 -6.10 -6.03 11.43
CA TRP A 196 -6.88 -6.56 12.56
C TRP A 196 -6.22 -6.29 13.91
N GLN A 197 -4.90 -6.35 13.99
CA GLN A 197 -4.15 -6.00 15.19
C GLN A 197 -4.27 -4.52 15.54
N GLU A 198 -4.24 -3.63 14.56
CA GLU A 198 -4.44 -2.19 14.75
C GLU A 198 -5.87 -1.88 15.26
N GLN A 199 -6.89 -2.59 14.75
CA GLN A 199 -8.26 -2.46 15.25
C GLN A 199 -8.41 -3.00 16.68
N LEU A 200 -7.75 -4.10 17.03
CA LEU A 200 -7.71 -4.59 18.41
C LEU A 200 -7.03 -3.59 19.33
N LEU A 201 -5.91 -3.00 18.91
CA LEU A 201 -5.24 -1.96 19.66
C LEU A 201 -6.18 -0.79 19.96
N PHE A 202 -6.89 -0.30 18.95
CA PHE A 202 -7.89 0.74 19.12
C PHE A 202 -8.96 0.37 20.16
N ILE A 203 -9.52 -0.84 20.09
CA ILE A 203 -10.53 -1.29 21.05
C ILE A 203 -9.96 -1.35 22.48
N TYR A 204 -8.75 -1.91 22.67
CA TYR A 204 -8.13 -2.01 23.99
C TYR A 204 -7.78 -0.64 24.58
N GLU A 205 -7.49 0.37 23.76
CA GLU A 205 -7.34 1.75 24.18
C GLU A 205 -8.68 2.34 24.66
N GLU A 206 -9.76 2.13 23.90
CA GLU A 206 -11.12 2.60 24.27
C GLU A 206 -11.62 1.99 25.60
N VAL A 207 -11.32 0.70 25.82
CA VAL A 207 -11.71 0.04 27.07
C VAL A 207 -10.69 0.19 28.22
N HIS A 208 -9.58 0.92 27.97
CA HIS A 208 -8.51 1.17 28.91
C HIS A 208 -7.82 -0.09 29.46
N ASP A 209 -7.73 -1.15 28.66
CA ASP A 209 -6.97 -2.37 29.00
C ASP A 209 -5.47 -2.19 28.66
N VAL A 210 -4.75 -1.55 29.58
CA VAL A 210 -3.33 -1.24 29.39
C VAL A 210 -2.48 -2.49 29.12
N ALA A 211 -2.80 -3.62 29.72
CA ALA A 211 -2.04 -4.86 29.50
C ALA A 211 -2.17 -5.35 28.04
N LYS A 212 -3.39 -5.30 27.50
CA LYS A 212 -3.66 -5.66 26.10
C LYS A 212 -3.13 -4.62 25.12
N VAL A 213 -3.12 -3.34 25.47
CA VAL A 213 -2.47 -2.28 24.68
C VAL A 213 -0.99 -2.57 24.52
N ILE A 214 -0.28 -2.91 25.62
CA ILE A 214 1.15 -3.27 25.58
C ILE A 214 1.37 -4.50 24.69
N GLU A 215 0.58 -5.56 24.86
CA GLU A 215 0.66 -6.77 24.05
C GLU A 215 0.50 -6.47 22.56
N MET A 216 -0.51 -5.71 22.17
CA MET A 216 -0.75 -5.35 20.77
C MET A 216 0.33 -4.44 20.21
N CYS A 217 0.80 -3.45 20.96
CA CYS A 217 1.90 -2.60 20.55
C CYS A 217 3.21 -3.38 20.35
N GLN A 218 3.48 -4.39 21.19
CA GLN A 218 4.63 -5.27 21.03
C GLN A 218 4.55 -6.08 19.71
N LEU A 219 3.40 -6.71 19.44
CA LEU A 219 3.19 -7.46 18.21
C LEU A 219 3.30 -6.56 16.97
N LEU A 220 2.67 -5.40 17.00
CA LEU A 220 2.71 -4.44 15.90
C LEU A 220 4.12 -3.88 15.69
N PHE A 221 4.88 -3.60 16.77
CA PHE A 221 6.28 -3.21 16.65
C PHE A 221 7.10 -4.27 15.90
N ILE A 222 6.95 -5.55 16.28
CA ILE A 222 7.65 -6.67 15.63
C ILE A 222 7.24 -6.77 14.15
N HIS A 223 5.94 -6.73 13.85
CA HIS A 223 5.41 -6.91 12.50
C HIS A 223 5.65 -5.72 11.58
N THR A 224 5.92 -4.53 12.12
CA THR A 224 6.17 -3.30 11.36
C THR A 224 7.64 -2.91 11.29
N ASN A 225 8.56 -3.86 11.49
CA ASN A 225 10.00 -3.59 11.42
C ASN A 225 10.46 -2.52 12.43
N GLY A 226 9.86 -2.52 13.63
CA GLY A 226 10.22 -1.60 14.70
C GLY A 226 9.68 -0.18 14.52
N SER A 227 8.43 -0.01 14.09
CA SER A 227 7.81 1.31 13.91
C SER A 227 7.95 2.18 15.16
N LEU A 228 8.36 3.43 14.95
CA LEU A 228 8.54 4.41 16.02
C LEU A 228 7.24 4.76 16.74
N ASP A 229 6.10 4.67 16.07
CA ASP A 229 4.80 4.93 16.68
C ASP A 229 4.52 3.97 17.83
N TYR A 230 4.74 2.67 17.61
CA TYR A 230 4.56 1.65 18.64
C TYR A 230 5.68 1.69 19.68
N TYR A 231 6.92 2.02 19.28
CA TYR A 231 8.02 2.26 20.20
C TYR A 231 7.68 3.38 21.19
N HIS A 232 7.22 4.54 20.74
CA HIS A 232 6.87 5.66 21.61
C HIS A 232 5.69 5.31 22.54
N LYS A 233 4.70 4.60 22.04
CA LYS A 233 3.56 4.15 22.82
C LYS A 233 4.01 3.19 23.93
N LEU A 234 4.82 2.18 23.62
CA LEU A 234 5.38 1.25 24.60
C LEU A 234 6.24 1.99 25.66
N LYS A 235 7.09 2.92 25.20
CA LYS A 235 7.94 3.72 26.09
C LYS A 235 7.14 4.57 27.08
N SER A 236 5.94 5.02 26.70
CA SER A 236 5.05 5.76 27.58
C SER A 236 4.32 4.89 28.61
N LEU A 237 4.15 3.59 28.32
CA LEU A 237 3.38 2.66 29.15
C LEU A 237 4.25 1.79 30.06
N ILE A 238 5.49 1.51 29.67
CA ILE A 238 6.44 0.71 30.45
C ILE A 238 7.19 1.61 31.43
N SER A 239 7.43 1.12 32.66
CA SER A 239 8.16 1.88 33.66
C SER A 239 9.59 2.20 33.20
N SER A 240 10.13 3.36 33.59
CA SER A 240 11.48 3.75 33.19
C SER A 240 12.57 2.82 33.76
N THR A 241 12.28 2.11 34.85
CA THR A 241 13.17 1.10 35.45
C THR A 241 13.28 -0.15 34.59
N ASP A 242 12.17 -0.57 33.97
CA ASP A 242 12.08 -1.83 33.23
C ASP A 242 12.30 -1.62 31.73
N TRP A 243 12.18 -0.37 31.25
CA TRP A 243 12.23 -0.01 29.84
C TRP A 243 13.47 -0.55 29.11
N LYS A 244 14.65 -0.41 29.73
CA LYS A 244 15.91 -0.79 29.06
C LYS A 244 15.99 -2.29 28.81
N GLU A 245 15.57 -3.12 29.74
CA GLU A 245 15.53 -4.58 29.58
C GLU A 245 14.45 -4.99 28.62
N TYR A 246 13.24 -4.41 28.75
CA TYR A 246 12.12 -4.66 27.85
C TYR A 246 12.49 -4.33 26.40
N LEU A 247 13.02 -3.14 26.15
CA LEU A 247 13.43 -2.74 24.79
C LEU A 247 14.52 -3.65 24.23
N SER A 248 15.49 -4.06 25.06
CA SER A 248 16.54 -4.97 24.61
C SER A 248 15.98 -6.31 24.10
N THR A 249 15.01 -6.88 24.81
CA THR A 249 14.32 -8.11 24.41
C THR A 249 13.51 -7.88 23.13
N LEU A 250 12.73 -6.82 23.09
CA LEU A 250 11.90 -6.46 21.93
C LEU A 250 12.72 -6.27 20.65
N MET A 251 13.88 -5.60 20.76
CA MET A 251 14.82 -5.38 19.64
C MET A 251 15.47 -6.68 19.14
N GLN A 252 15.62 -7.70 20.00
CA GLN A 252 16.14 -9.03 19.61
C GLN A 252 15.09 -9.86 18.88
N GLU A 253 13.82 -9.75 19.26
CA GLU A 253 12.70 -10.43 18.64
C GLU A 253 12.30 -9.83 17.30
N THR A 254 12.66 -8.55 17.07
CA THR A 254 12.26 -7.83 15.85
C THR A 254 13.25 -8.06 14.72
N THR A 255 12.73 -8.46 13.55
CA THR A 255 13.51 -8.49 12.31
C THR A 255 13.53 -7.11 11.70
N PHE A 256 14.71 -6.47 11.66
CA PHE A 256 14.89 -5.18 11.01
C PHE A 256 15.42 -5.37 9.58
N TYR A 257 14.77 -4.73 8.63
CA TYR A 257 15.21 -4.74 7.24
C TYR A 257 16.26 -3.64 6.99
N ASP A 258 17.28 -3.96 6.21
CA ASP A 258 18.34 -3.02 5.82
C ASP A 258 17.87 -2.10 4.67
N TYR A 259 16.82 -1.31 4.91
CA TYR A 259 16.32 -0.32 3.96
C TYR A 259 16.75 1.09 4.37
N TRP A 260 17.42 1.80 3.46
CA TRP A 260 18.05 3.12 3.71
C TRP A 260 17.44 4.25 2.88
N GLY A 261 16.22 4.10 2.39
CA GLY A 261 15.58 5.11 1.53
C GLY A 261 14.98 6.28 2.29
N SER A 262 14.19 6.01 3.33
CA SER A 262 13.44 7.00 4.13
C SER A 262 13.86 7.08 5.60
N GLY A 263 14.82 6.28 6.02
CA GLY A 263 15.25 6.10 7.42
C GLY A 263 15.34 4.63 7.79
N ASN A 264 15.85 4.36 8.97
CA ASN A 264 15.92 3.00 9.50
C ASN A 264 15.50 3.01 10.97
N ASN A 265 14.37 2.42 11.28
CA ASN A 265 13.78 2.42 12.62
C ASN A 265 14.78 1.98 13.71
N LYS A 266 15.62 0.99 13.41
CA LYS A 266 16.65 0.53 14.38
C LYS A 266 17.69 1.60 14.69
N ALA A 267 18.15 2.32 13.67
CA ALA A 267 19.09 3.43 13.86
C ALA A 267 18.42 4.57 14.63
N ASP A 268 17.18 4.89 14.31
CA ASP A 268 16.42 5.96 14.96
C ASP A 268 16.18 5.65 16.43
N ILE A 269 15.82 4.40 16.77
CA ILE A 269 15.70 3.94 18.17
C ILE A 269 17.03 4.09 18.93
N TYR A 270 18.17 3.69 18.33
CA TYR A 270 19.47 3.88 18.97
C TYR A 270 19.80 5.35 19.22
N ILE A 271 19.38 6.26 18.34
CA ILE A 271 19.54 7.69 18.51
C ILE A 271 18.70 8.20 19.68
N GLU A 272 17.42 7.82 19.76
CA GLU A 272 16.52 8.23 20.83
C GLU A 272 16.94 7.71 22.21
N GLU A 273 17.49 6.49 22.24
CA GLU A 273 18.05 5.90 23.46
C GLU A 273 19.49 6.37 23.76
N LYS A 274 20.09 7.20 22.88
CA LYS A 274 21.48 7.68 22.98
C LYS A 274 22.52 6.55 23.03
N GLU A 275 22.20 5.42 22.41
CA GLU A 275 23.03 4.22 22.30
C GLU A 275 24.00 4.33 21.12
N TYR A 276 24.89 5.36 21.16
CA TYR A 276 25.74 5.70 20.00
C TYR A 276 26.75 4.61 19.63
N ASP A 277 27.22 3.81 20.58
CA ASP A 277 28.11 2.66 20.29
C ASP A 277 27.38 1.58 19.51
N LYS A 278 26.11 1.33 19.82
CA LYS A 278 25.27 0.40 19.05
C LYS A 278 24.94 0.94 17.67
N LEU A 279 24.65 2.24 17.57
CA LEU A 279 24.43 2.91 16.28
C LEU A 279 25.68 2.79 15.39
N PHE A 280 26.87 3.09 15.94
CA PHE A 280 28.12 2.95 15.19
C PHE A 280 28.38 1.51 14.75
N SER A 281 28.20 0.54 15.63
CA SER A 281 28.36 -0.89 15.33
C SER A 281 27.39 -1.32 14.23
N PHE A 282 26.15 -0.88 14.31
CA PHE A 282 25.11 -1.16 13.31
C PHE A 282 25.50 -0.58 11.95
N LEU A 283 25.84 0.72 11.86
CA LEU A 283 26.24 1.36 10.59
C LEU A 283 27.50 0.73 9.99
N SER A 284 28.45 0.31 10.82
CA SER A 284 29.66 -0.36 10.37
C SER A 284 29.39 -1.73 9.74
N ALA A 285 28.34 -2.42 10.19
CA ALA A 285 27.94 -3.73 9.69
C ALA A 285 27.11 -3.68 8.40
N VAL A 286 26.62 -2.51 7.98
CA VAL A 286 25.82 -2.34 6.75
C VAL A 286 26.66 -2.74 5.53
N LYS A 287 26.14 -3.66 4.72
CA LYS A 287 26.83 -4.17 3.53
C LYS A 287 26.40 -3.48 2.24
N TYR A 288 25.16 -3.05 2.17
CA TYR A 288 24.58 -2.43 0.98
C TYR A 288 24.22 -0.97 1.24
N ARG A 289 24.62 -0.07 0.34
CA ARG A 289 24.37 1.37 0.44
C ARG A 289 24.86 2.01 1.77
N ARG A 290 25.96 1.52 2.34
CA ARG A 290 26.51 2.05 3.59
C ARG A 290 26.82 3.56 3.53
N LEU A 291 27.27 4.08 2.39
CA LEU A 291 27.49 5.52 2.21
C LEU A 291 26.21 6.34 2.44
N ASP A 292 25.05 5.86 1.98
CA ASP A 292 23.77 6.55 2.20
C ASP A 292 23.41 6.53 3.69
N ALA A 293 23.59 5.40 4.36
CA ALA A 293 23.38 5.26 5.80
C ALA A 293 24.30 6.21 6.60
N LEU A 294 25.58 6.28 6.22
CA LEU A 294 26.54 7.18 6.87
C LEU A 294 26.14 8.66 6.64
N VAL A 295 25.74 9.04 5.42
CA VAL A 295 25.28 10.43 5.13
C VAL A 295 24.09 10.81 6.00
N GLN A 296 23.19 9.88 6.25
CA GLN A 296 21.98 10.12 7.02
C GLN A 296 22.27 10.24 8.53
N TYR A 297 23.12 9.38 9.08
CA TYR A 297 23.25 9.19 10.53
C TYR A 297 24.56 9.68 11.16
N ALA A 298 25.59 9.98 10.35
CA ALA A 298 26.92 10.34 10.87
C ALA A 298 26.92 11.58 11.78
N SER A 299 26.01 12.52 11.59
CA SER A 299 25.90 13.71 12.42
C SER A 299 25.63 13.39 13.90
N HIS A 300 24.88 12.32 14.18
CA HIS A 300 24.58 11.85 15.54
C HIS A 300 25.79 11.23 16.24
N LEU A 301 26.76 10.74 15.45
CA LEU A 301 28.01 10.13 15.94
C LEU A 301 29.19 11.09 15.97
N ASN A 302 28.99 12.36 15.57
CA ASN A 302 30.06 13.33 15.42
C ASN A 302 30.84 13.62 16.73
N ALA A 303 30.15 13.57 17.87
CA ALA A 303 30.79 13.80 19.15
C ALA A 303 31.62 12.62 19.70
N THR A 304 31.22 11.39 19.33
CA THR A 304 31.77 10.16 19.95
C THR A 304 32.62 9.33 19.01
N HIS A 305 32.28 9.29 17.70
CA HIS A 305 32.88 8.36 16.74
C HIS A 305 33.34 9.04 15.45
N SER A 306 33.58 10.36 15.43
CA SER A 306 33.86 11.10 14.19
C SER A 306 35.03 10.53 13.37
N SER A 307 36.15 10.16 14.03
CA SER A 307 37.31 9.60 13.31
C SER A 307 37.02 8.24 12.68
N GLN A 308 36.29 7.36 13.38
CA GLN A 308 35.93 6.04 12.85
C GLN A 308 34.93 6.18 11.70
N ILE A 309 33.94 7.06 11.80
CA ILE A 309 32.97 7.35 10.74
C ILE A 309 33.66 7.93 9.51
N LEU A 310 34.60 8.87 9.68
CA LEU A 310 35.39 9.41 8.58
C LEU A 310 36.23 8.34 7.87
N SER A 311 36.78 7.36 8.61
CA SER A 311 37.46 6.21 8.01
C SER A 311 36.51 5.37 7.15
N LEU A 312 35.32 5.03 7.68
CA LEU A 312 34.31 4.28 6.91
C LEU A 312 33.90 5.01 5.62
N PHE A 313 33.63 6.30 5.70
CA PHE A 313 33.34 7.13 4.53
C PHE A 313 34.47 7.09 3.50
N THR A 314 35.70 7.25 3.96
CA THR A 314 36.89 7.31 3.09
C THR A 314 37.06 5.98 2.33
N ASP A 315 36.99 4.86 3.05
CA ASP A 315 37.16 3.54 2.47
C ASP A 315 36.07 3.22 1.45
N ASP A 316 34.81 3.48 1.82
CA ASP A 316 33.67 3.23 0.91
C ASP A 316 33.67 4.18 -0.29
N LEU A 317 34.06 5.44 -0.10
CA LEU A 317 34.08 6.42 -1.17
C LEU A 317 35.18 6.14 -2.19
N ARG A 318 36.33 5.61 -1.76
CA ARG A 318 37.39 5.11 -2.64
C ARG A 318 36.87 3.97 -3.55
N VAL A 319 36.23 2.98 -2.93
CA VAL A 319 35.64 1.86 -3.67
C VAL A 319 34.54 2.34 -4.62
N TYR A 320 33.72 3.29 -4.19
CA TYR A 320 32.66 3.84 -5.02
C TYR A 320 33.21 4.61 -6.21
N ALA A 321 34.19 5.49 -6.00
CA ALA A 321 34.81 6.30 -7.04
C ALA A 321 35.56 5.45 -8.10
N GLU A 322 36.14 4.34 -7.67
CA GLU A 322 36.80 3.40 -8.60
C GLU A 322 35.79 2.73 -9.54
N LYS A 323 34.68 2.23 -8.99
CA LYS A 323 33.71 1.40 -9.70
C LYS A 323 32.71 2.17 -10.54
N ASN A 324 32.45 3.44 -10.22
CA ASN A 324 31.35 4.19 -10.82
C ASN A 324 31.84 5.34 -11.70
N LEU A 325 31.25 5.44 -12.89
CA LEU A 325 31.57 6.45 -13.90
C LEU A 325 30.31 7.22 -14.29
N GLY A 326 30.45 8.50 -14.59
CA GLY A 326 29.37 9.35 -15.06
C GLY A 326 29.04 10.48 -14.09
N ARG A 327 28.42 11.54 -14.62
CA ARG A 327 28.21 12.80 -13.91
C ARG A 327 27.39 12.64 -12.63
N SER A 328 26.32 11.88 -12.68
CA SER A 328 25.45 11.62 -11.50
C SER A 328 26.22 10.97 -10.34
N HIS A 329 27.17 10.07 -10.66
CA HIS A 329 28.01 9.45 -9.64
C HIS A 329 29.04 10.44 -9.05
N TYR A 330 29.53 11.39 -9.85
CA TYR A 330 30.46 12.42 -9.35
C TYR A 330 29.75 13.45 -8.50
N GLU A 331 28.53 13.84 -8.84
CA GLU A 331 27.65 14.68 -8.01
C GLU A 331 27.33 13.97 -6.66
N TYR A 332 27.13 12.65 -6.70
CA TYR A 332 26.95 11.85 -5.47
C TYR A 332 28.21 11.89 -4.60
N ILE A 333 29.40 11.69 -5.17
CA ILE A 333 30.68 11.80 -4.45
C ILE A 333 30.81 13.18 -3.80
N ALA A 334 30.54 14.26 -4.54
CA ALA A 334 30.59 15.62 -4.00
C ALA A 334 29.59 15.81 -2.84
N ARG A 335 28.39 15.26 -2.94
CA ARG A 335 27.40 15.28 -1.86
C ARG A 335 27.90 14.59 -0.60
N VAL A 336 28.53 13.40 -0.73
CA VAL A 336 29.12 12.67 0.40
C VAL A 336 30.26 13.48 1.04
N LEU A 337 31.17 14.04 0.24
CA LEU A 337 32.27 14.88 0.71
C LEU A 337 31.77 16.13 1.48
N ARG A 338 30.68 16.76 1.03
CA ARG A 338 30.02 17.87 1.77
C ARG A 338 29.51 17.40 3.14
N GLY A 339 28.96 16.18 3.22
CA GLY A 339 28.55 15.56 4.49
C GLY A 339 29.75 15.35 5.43
N MET A 340 30.82 14.76 4.93
CA MET A 340 32.06 14.50 5.69
C MET A 340 32.69 15.80 6.24
N ARG A 341 32.70 16.90 5.47
CA ARG A 341 33.25 18.20 5.90
C ARG A 341 32.60 18.78 7.15
N LYS A 342 31.35 18.37 7.44
CA LYS A 342 30.58 18.87 8.62
C LYS A 342 30.99 18.13 9.91
N LEU A 343 31.70 17.00 9.80
CA LEU A 343 32.12 16.21 10.94
C LEU A 343 33.43 16.76 11.52
N ASN A 344 33.68 16.46 12.80
CA ASN A 344 34.93 16.83 13.50
C ASN A 344 36.13 16.19 12.83
N GLY A 345 37.10 16.99 12.40
CA GLY A 345 38.25 16.52 11.59
C GLY A 345 37.96 16.29 10.12
N GLY A 346 36.71 16.42 9.69
CA GLY A 346 36.29 16.11 8.33
C GLY A 346 36.89 17.00 7.25
N LYS A 347 37.20 18.28 7.55
CA LYS A 347 37.81 19.21 6.60
C LYS A 347 39.17 18.70 6.09
N ASP A 348 40.02 18.23 6.99
CA ASP A 348 41.37 17.75 6.64
C ASP A 348 41.29 16.42 5.89
N VAL A 349 40.43 15.50 6.33
CA VAL A 349 40.21 14.22 5.66
C VAL A 349 39.68 14.44 4.23
N VAL A 350 38.70 15.31 4.05
CA VAL A 350 38.15 15.62 2.72
C VAL A 350 39.20 16.26 1.82
N LYS A 351 39.99 17.20 2.34
CA LYS A 351 41.08 17.80 1.55
C LYS A 351 42.06 16.76 1.04
N GLN A 352 42.53 15.85 1.90
CA GLN A 352 43.44 14.77 1.52
C GLN A 352 42.82 13.84 0.48
N LEU A 353 41.56 13.44 0.65
CA LEU A 353 40.84 12.54 -0.25
C LEU A 353 40.60 13.19 -1.62
N VAL A 354 40.27 14.47 -1.66
CA VAL A 354 40.11 15.23 -2.89
C VAL A 354 41.43 15.36 -3.68
N GLU A 355 42.54 15.64 -2.98
CA GLU A 355 43.85 15.65 -3.60
C GLU A 355 44.24 14.26 -4.18
N GLU A 356 43.94 13.18 -3.46
CA GLU A 356 44.11 11.81 -3.93
C GLU A 356 43.27 11.55 -5.21
N PHE A 357 42.00 11.93 -5.21
CA PHE A 357 41.11 11.72 -6.37
C PHE A 357 41.50 12.57 -7.57
N ARG A 358 42.02 13.80 -7.37
CA ARG A 358 42.55 14.63 -8.44
C ARG A 358 43.76 13.99 -9.14
N VAL A 359 44.60 13.26 -8.40
CA VAL A 359 45.75 12.55 -8.97
C VAL A 359 45.27 11.29 -9.69
N LEU A 360 44.46 10.45 -9.03
CA LEU A 360 44.04 9.14 -9.55
C LEU A 360 43.13 9.28 -10.77
N TYR A 361 42.20 10.24 -10.72
CA TYR A 361 41.12 10.38 -11.70
C TYR A 361 41.26 11.62 -12.61
N LYS A 362 42.49 12.16 -12.81
CA LYS A 362 42.76 13.34 -13.65
C LYS A 362 42.20 13.27 -15.07
N ARG A 363 41.91 12.08 -15.58
CA ARG A 363 41.35 11.84 -16.92
C ARG A 363 39.80 11.86 -16.93
N ARG A 364 39.15 12.14 -15.79
CA ARG A 364 37.68 12.25 -15.65
C ARG A 364 37.29 13.72 -15.52
N PRO A 365 37.11 14.50 -16.61
CA PRO A 365 36.88 15.98 -16.51
C PRO A 365 35.68 16.39 -15.69
N ALA A 366 34.56 15.66 -15.83
CA ALA A 366 33.35 15.93 -15.05
C ALA A 366 33.55 15.73 -13.55
N MET A 367 34.36 14.70 -13.16
CA MET A 367 34.74 14.52 -11.77
C MET A 367 35.60 15.67 -11.24
N MET A 368 36.58 16.13 -12.06
CA MET A 368 37.42 17.28 -11.69
C MET A 368 36.60 18.55 -11.51
N GLN A 369 35.53 18.72 -12.29
CA GLN A 369 34.61 19.84 -12.13
C GLN A 369 33.88 19.78 -10.77
N GLU A 370 33.32 18.61 -10.40
CA GLU A 370 32.63 18.45 -9.10
C GLU A 370 33.59 18.57 -7.90
N LEU A 371 34.85 18.14 -8.05
CA LEU A 371 35.87 18.29 -7.01
C LEU A 371 36.42 19.72 -6.90
N GLY A 372 36.07 20.63 -7.84
CA GLY A 372 36.54 22.01 -7.85
C GLY A 372 36.09 22.86 -6.66
N GLU A 373 35.02 22.49 -5.99
CA GLU A 373 34.47 23.20 -4.82
C GLU A 373 35.22 22.90 -3.49
N PHE A 374 36.08 21.90 -3.45
CA PHE A 374 36.82 21.46 -2.28
C PHE A 374 38.29 21.85 -2.35
#